data_e477b813e6356494ada461e0dff3841d
#
_entry.id   e477b813e6356494ada461e0dff3841d
#
_cell.length_a   1.000
_cell.length_b   1.000
_cell.length_c   1.000
_cell.angle_alpha   90.00
_cell.angle_beta   90.00
_cell.angle_gamma   90.00
#
_symmetry.space_group_name_H-M   'P 1'
#
loop_
_entity.id
_entity.type
_entity.pdbx_description
1 polymer ?
#
loop_
_entity_poly.entity_id
_entity_poly.type
_entity_poly.pdbx_seq_one_letter_code
_entity_poly.pdbx_strand_id
1 'polypeptide(L)'
;WLALAAAPAPVVTLAISDVPGDDPAVIASGPTVPDPTTCAEALAVLKRYAIAVPDAVRTALAEGRWETPKPDHPHFARCRYHLIATPWESLAAAAEEARRFGFAAHILSDAIEGESQTVAQWHAALARAVVCHGEPFCAPCVLLSGGETTVTLPRKPADPLLPARGGRNSEFLLAL
;
A
#
# COMPACT_ATOMS: atom_id res chain seq x y z
N TRP A 1 -3.21 17.79 -9.78
CA TRP A 1 -4.13 18.64 -10.59
C TRP A 1 -5.29 19.17 -9.77
N LEU A 2 -5.87 18.37 -8.84
CA LEU A 2 -7.05 18.77 -8.07
C LEU A 2 -6.78 20.02 -7.21
N ALA A 3 -5.64 20.08 -6.54
CA ALA A 3 -5.24 21.23 -5.75
C ALA A 3 -5.18 22.52 -6.59
N LEU A 4 -4.62 22.44 -7.81
CA LEU A 4 -4.55 23.60 -8.71
C LEU A 4 -5.92 24.02 -9.24
N ALA A 5 -6.82 23.08 -9.50
CA ALA A 5 -8.19 23.38 -9.92
C ALA A 5 -8.98 24.13 -8.83
N ALA A 6 -8.61 23.97 -7.57
CA ALA A 6 -9.21 24.68 -6.45
C ALA A 6 -8.68 26.12 -6.26
N ALA A 7 -7.59 26.49 -6.95
CA ALA A 7 -6.99 27.81 -6.79
C ALA A 7 -7.98 28.94 -7.09
N PRO A 8 -7.96 30.04 -6.32
CA PRO A 8 -7.02 30.42 -5.27
C PRO A 8 -7.38 29.90 -3.86
N ALA A 9 -8.38 29.05 -3.71
CA ALA A 9 -8.83 28.56 -2.40
C ALA A 9 -7.73 27.68 -1.75
N PRO A 10 -7.54 27.75 -0.43
CA PRO A 10 -6.68 26.81 0.27
C PRO A 10 -7.31 25.41 0.24
N VAL A 11 -6.46 24.39 0.17
CA VAL A 11 -6.89 22.99 0.20
C VAL A 11 -6.40 22.34 1.48
N VAL A 12 -7.31 21.68 2.20
CA VAL A 12 -6.96 20.83 3.35
C VAL A 12 -7.35 19.41 3.00
N THR A 13 -6.36 18.53 3.01
CA THR A 13 -6.54 17.10 2.74
C THR A 13 -6.45 16.34 4.05
N LEU A 14 -7.47 15.54 4.33
CA LEU A 14 -7.46 14.54 5.39
C LEU A 14 -7.40 13.17 4.72
N ALA A 15 -6.37 12.40 4.98
CA ALA A 15 -6.15 11.10 4.34
C ALA A 15 -5.97 9.99 5.37
N ILE A 16 -6.47 8.81 5.01
CA ILE A 16 -6.15 7.54 5.67
C ILE A 16 -5.20 6.81 4.73
N SER A 17 -4.06 6.37 5.25
CA SER A 17 -3.09 5.62 4.45
C SER A 17 -3.34 4.13 4.57
N ASP A 18 -3.20 3.44 3.43
CA ASP A 18 -3.09 1.99 3.30
C ASP A 18 -1.83 1.61 2.50
N VAL A 19 -0.95 2.59 2.28
CA VAL A 19 0.26 2.46 1.47
C VAL A 19 1.47 2.26 2.38
N PRO A 20 2.33 1.25 2.14
CA PRO A 20 3.60 1.12 2.85
C PRO A 20 4.45 2.40 2.73
N GLY A 21 4.88 2.95 3.88
CA GLY A 21 5.69 4.16 3.94
C GLY A 21 4.92 5.47 3.92
N ASP A 22 3.60 5.45 3.84
CA ASP A 22 2.70 6.61 4.03
C ASP A 22 3.00 7.83 3.12
N ASP A 23 3.57 7.60 1.94
CA ASP A 23 3.90 8.68 1.00
C ASP A 23 2.63 9.35 0.44
N PRO A 24 2.38 10.64 0.71
CA PRO A 24 1.23 11.35 0.21
C PRO A 24 1.10 11.39 -1.32
N ALA A 25 2.22 11.28 -2.04
CA ALA A 25 2.22 11.24 -3.50
C ALA A 25 1.72 9.91 -4.06
N VAL A 26 1.78 8.83 -3.27
CA VAL A 26 1.31 7.50 -3.63
C VAL A 26 -0.13 7.27 -3.16
N ILE A 27 -0.50 7.76 -1.96
CA ILE A 27 -1.84 7.63 -1.40
C ILE A 27 -2.87 8.23 -2.36
N ALA A 28 -3.80 7.38 -2.85
CA ALA A 28 -4.82 7.77 -3.83
C ALA A 28 -4.25 8.48 -5.08
N SER A 29 -2.99 8.20 -5.46
CA SER A 29 -2.26 8.86 -6.56
C SER A 29 -2.04 10.37 -6.34
N GLY A 30 -1.93 10.83 -5.10
CA GLY A 30 -1.52 12.18 -4.72
C GLY A 30 -2.32 13.35 -5.32
N PRO A 31 -3.67 13.34 -5.35
CA PRO A 31 -4.44 14.33 -6.13
C PRO A 31 -4.29 15.76 -5.64
N THR A 32 -3.86 15.97 -4.41
CA THR A 32 -3.76 17.28 -3.75
C THR A 32 -2.34 17.65 -3.32
N VAL A 33 -1.37 16.80 -3.62
CA VAL A 33 0.05 17.06 -3.34
C VAL A 33 0.83 17.22 -4.64
N PRO A 34 2.04 17.81 -4.60
CA PRO A 34 2.89 17.88 -5.77
C PRO A 34 3.41 16.51 -6.18
N ASP A 35 3.62 16.31 -7.46
CA ASP A 35 4.20 15.09 -8.01
C ASP A 35 5.68 15.33 -8.35
N PRO A 36 6.61 14.65 -7.67
CA PRO A 36 8.04 14.79 -7.97
C PRO A 36 8.44 14.11 -9.28
N THR A 37 7.63 13.17 -9.80
CA THR A 37 7.93 12.41 -11.03
C THR A 37 7.66 13.21 -12.30
N THR A 38 8.17 12.76 -13.43
CA THR A 38 8.11 13.46 -14.72
C THR A 38 7.46 12.61 -15.82
N CYS A 39 6.97 13.26 -16.86
CA CYS A 39 6.53 12.57 -18.07
C CYS A 39 7.63 11.70 -18.69
N ALA A 40 8.91 12.10 -18.59
CA ALA A 40 10.03 11.32 -19.08
C ALA A 40 10.20 10.01 -18.30
N GLU A 41 10.06 10.05 -16.97
CA GLU A 41 10.09 8.85 -16.12
C GLU A 41 8.90 7.94 -16.41
N ALA A 42 7.70 8.50 -16.62
CA ALA A 42 6.53 7.72 -17.05
C ALA A 42 6.80 6.98 -18.37
N LEU A 43 7.40 7.64 -19.37
CA LEU A 43 7.82 6.99 -20.62
C LEU A 43 8.86 5.89 -20.39
N ALA A 44 9.81 6.12 -19.49
CA ALA A 44 10.83 5.11 -19.14
C ALA A 44 10.18 3.86 -18.53
N VAL A 45 9.16 4.02 -17.67
CA VAL A 45 8.38 2.90 -17.11
C VAL A 45 7.64 2.14 -18.20
N LEU A 46 6.93 2.84 -19.10
CA LEU A 46 6.24 2.20 -20.22
C LEU A 46 7.19 1.39 -21.11
N LYS A 47 8.37 1.93 -21.38
CA LYS A 47 9.42 1.24 -22.15
C LYS A 47 9.97 0.03 -21.40
N ARG A 48 10.27 0.18 -20.12
CA ARG A 48 10.84 -0.90 -19.27
C ARG A 48 9.92 -2.12 -19.23
N TYR A 49 8.63 -1.91 -19.12
CA TYR A 49 7.64 -2.98 -19.01
C TYR A 49 6.98 -3.36 -20.35
N ALA A 50 7.48 -2.82 -21.46
CA ALA A 50 6.93 -3.05 -22.80
C ALA A 50 5.42 -2.82 -22.89
N ILE A 51 4.91 -1.80 -22.21
CA ILE A 51 3.49 -1.47 -22.18
C ILE A 51 3.13 -0.72 -23.46
N ALA A 52 2.23 -1.30 -24.25
CA ALA A 52 1.70 -0.65 -25.44
C ALA A 52 0.68 0.42 -25.05
N VAL A 53 0.89 1.63 -25.50
CA VAL A 53 -0.03 2.75 -25.33
C VAL A 53 -0.31 3.41 -26.70
N PRO A 54 -1.47 4.06 -26.89
CA PRO A 54 -1.76 4.83 -28.10
C PRO A 54 -0.69 5.88 -28.38
N ASP A 55 -0.41 6.13 -29.68
CA ASP A 55 0.62 7.12 -30.07
C ASP A 55 0.33 8.53 -29.53
N ALA A 56 -0.94 8.92 -29.43
CA ALA A 56 -1.34 10.20 -28.83
C ALA A 56 -0.88 10.33 -27.37
N VAL A 57 -0.95 9.23 -26.57
CA VAL A 57 -0.47 9.20 -25.19
C VAL A 57 1.05 9.34 -25.15
N ARG A 58 1.75 8.58 -26.01
CA ARG A 58 3.21 8.62 -26.10
C ARG A 58 3.71 10.00 -26.47
N THR A 59 3.08 10.62 -27.50
CA THR A 59 3.41 11.96 -27.94
C THR A 59 3.16 13.00 -26.84
N ALA A 60 2.02 12.93 -26.15
CA ALA A 60 1.69 13.85 -25.07
C ALA A 60 2.70 13.79 -23.92
N LEU A 61 3.14 12.57 -23.54
CA LEU A 61 4.18 12.39 -22.53
C LEU A 61 5.55 12.87 -23.00
N ALA A 62 5.93 12.59 -24.28
CA ALA A 62 7.21 13.01 -24.85
C ALA A 62 7.33 14.54 -24.94
N GLU A 63 6.23 15.23 -25.21
CA GLU A 63 6.15 16.68 -25.29
C GLU A 63 5.92 17.35 -23.93
N GLY A 64 5.77 16.57 -22.84
CA GLY A 64 5.50 17.10 -21.50
C GLY A 64 4.12 17.76 -21.35
N ARG A 65 3.18 17.52 -22.28
CA ARG A 65 1.84 18.14 -22.23
C ARG A 65 1.02 17.75 -21.01
N TRP A 66 1.34 16.61 -20.41
CA TRP A 66 0.68 16.11 -19.20
C TRP A 66 1.58 16.18 -17.98
N GLU A 67 2.59 17.06 -18.03
CA GLU A 67 3.45 17.25 -16.86
C GLU A 67 2.64 17.70 -15.64
N THR A 68 2.88 17.03 -14.53
CA THR A 68 2.18 17.28 -13.28
C THR A 68 2.76 18.48 -12.54
N PRO A 69 1.98 19.14 -11.66
CA PRO A 69 2.48 20.24 -10.85
C PRO A 69 3.60 19.79 -9.93
N LYS A 70 4.71 20.53 -9.95
CA LYS A 70 5.93 20.23 -9.20
C LYS A 70 5.92 20.84 -7.79
N PRO A 71 6.81 20.38 -6.88
CA PRO A 71 6.87 20.85 -5.49
C PRO A 71 7.07 22.35 -5.32
N ASP A 72 7.71 23.01 -6.27
CA ASP A 72 8.00 24.46 -6.27
C ASP A 72 6.79 25.31 -6.72
N HIS A 73 5.69 24.70 -7.15
CA HIS A 73 4.53 25.48 -7.58
C HIS A 73 3.89 26.25 -6.41
N PRO A 74 3.74 27.59 -6.53
CA PRO A 74 3.38 28.47 -5.38
C PRO A 74 2.05 28.11 -4.69
N HIS A 75 1.12 27.49 -5.42
CA HIS A 75 -0.18 27.12 -4.85
C HIS A 75 -0.07 26.12 -3.72
N PHE A 76 0.92 25.22 -3.73
CA PHE A 76 1.10 24.22 -2.66
C PHE A 76 1.45 24.83 -1.30
N ALA A 77 1.96 26.05 -1.25
CA ALA A 77 2.13 26.78 0.00
C ALA A 77 0.80 27.04 0.75
N ARG A 78 -0.34 26.95 0.04
CA ARG A 78 -1.69 27.11 0.58
C ARG A 78 -2.41 25.77 0.82
N CYS A 79 -1.75 24.66 0.52
CA CYS A 79 -2.28 23.32 0.72
C CYS A 79 -1.74 22.74 2.02
N ARG A 80 -2.59 22.02 2.76
CA ARG A 80 -2.23 21.29 3.97
C ARG A 80 -2.66 19.83 3.81
N TYR A 81 -1.77 18.92 4.17
CA TYR A 81 -2.03 17.49 4.10
C TYR A 81 -1.87 16.89 5.50
N HIS A 82 -2.85 16.13 5.94
CA HIS A 82 -2.85 15.47 7.24
C HIS A 82 -3.21 14.00 7.06
N LEU A 83 -2.31 13.12 7.45
CA LEU A 83 -2.65 11.72 7.69
C LEU A 83 -3.40 11.65 9.02
N ILE A 84 -4.63 11.14 9.00
CA ILE A 84 -5.49 11.01 10.18
C ILE A 84 -5.56 9.57 10.69
N ALA A 85 -5.10 8.60 9.91
CA ALA A 85 -4.87 7.23 10.30
C ALA A 85 -3.84 6.57 9.38
N THR A 86 -3.02 5.71 9.95
CA THR A 86 -2.00 4.92 9.26
C THR A 86 -2.13 3.43 9.63
N PRO A 87 -1.54 2.51 8.85
CA PRO A 87 -1.47 1.10 9.22
C PRO A 87 -0.80 0.89 10.57
N TRP A 88 0.28 1.62 10.85
CA TRP A 88 0.99 1.53 12.13
C TRP A 88 0.11 1.92 13.32
N GLU A 89 -0.62 3.03 13.23
CA GLU A 89 -1.55 3.47 14.29
C GLU A 89 -2.65 2.45 14.56
N SER A 90 -3.17 1.81 13.49
CA SER A 90 -4.17 0.75 13.60
C SER A 90 -3.61 -0.48 14.32
N LEU A 91 -2.38 -0.89 13.98
CA LEU A 91 -1.69 -2.00 14.67
C LEU A 91 -1.36 -1.66 16.12
N ALA A 92 -0.96 -0.42 16.39
CA ALA A 92 -0.68 0.05 17.76
C ALA A 92 -1.94 0.02 18.64
N ALA A 93 -3.09 0.47 18.09
CA ALA A 93 -4.37 0.41 18.78
C ALA A 93 -4.79 -1.06 19.05
N ALA A 94 -4.62 -1.95 18.07
CA ALA A 94 -4.90 -3.37 18.25
C ALA A 94 -3.98 -4.02 19.30
N ALA A 95 -2.69 -3.65 19.34
CA ALA A 95 -1.75 -4.13 20.35
C ALA A 95 -2.12 -3.64 21.74
N GLU A 96 -2.56 -2.40 21.88
CA GLU A 96 -3.03 -1.87 23.15
C GLU A 96 -4.26 -2.62 23.66
N GLU A 97 -5.22 -2.88 22.76
CA GLU A 97 -6.41 -3.65 23.13
C GLU A 97 -6.08 -5.07 23.54
N ALA A 98 -5.18 -5.76 22.82
CA ALA A 98 -4.72 -7.09 23.21
C ALA A 98 -4.08 -7.10 24.62
N ARG A 99 -3.30 -6.07 24.95
CA ARG A 99 -2.71 -5.91 26.29
C ARG A 99 -3.75 -5.66 27.37
N ARG A 100 -4.85 -4.95 27.08
CA ARG A 100 -5.98 -4.79 28.01
C ARG A 100 -6.66 -6.11 28.34
N PHE A 101 -6.65 -7.07 27.40
CA PHE A 101 -7.11 -8.44 27.63
C PHE A 101 -6.06 -9.35 28.29
N GLY A 102 -4.91 -8.82 28.68
CA GLY A 102 -3.87 -9.55 29.39
C GLY A 102 -2.90 -10.33 28.49
N PHE A 103 -2.92 -10.11 27.18
CA PHE A 103 -1.99 -10.74 26.25
C PHE A 103 -0.77 -9.85 25.98
N ALA A 104 0.40 -10.46 25.88
CA ALA A 104 1.55 -9.82 25.25
C ALA A 104 1.22 -9.59 23.76
N ALA A 105 1.54 -8.40 23.22
CA ALA A 105 1.25 -8.09 21.83
C ALA A 105 2.51 -7.55 21.14
N HIS A 106 2.82 -8.13 19.97
CA HIS A 106 4.01 -7.84 19.19
C HIS A 106 3.62 -7.44 17.79
N ILE A 107 4.02 -6.23 17.39
CA ILE A 107 3.84 -5.74 16.01
C ILE A 107 5.08 -6.18 15.22
N LEU A 108 4.88 -6.98 14.19
CA LEU A 108 5.95 -7.49 13.34
C LEU A 108 6.38 -6.46 12.29
N SER A 109 5.42 -5.86 11.61
CA SER A 109 5.61 -4.80 10.61
C SER A 109 4.25 -4.30 10.16
N ASP A 110 4.19 -3.09 9.61
CA ASP A 110 3.05 -2.50 8.90
C ASP A 110 3.23 -2.49 7.36
N ALA A 111 4.36 -3.00 6.87
CA ALA A 111 4.76 -2.92 5.46
C ALA A 111 5.21 -4.28 4.90
N ILE A 112 4.51 -5.37 5.27
CA ILE A 112 4.81 -6.71 4.74
C ILE A 112 4.26 -6.82 3.32
N GLU A 113 5.15 -7.14 2.38
CA GLU A 113 4.83 -7.35 0.97
C GLU A 113 5.26 -8.75 0.51
N GLY A 114 4.75 -9.18 -0.64
CA GLY A 114 5.10 -10.45 -1.28
C GLY A 114 3.90 -11.34 -1.55
N GLU A 115 4.16 -12.56 -2.03
CA GLU A 115 3.12 -13.54 -2.34
C GLU A 115 2.42 -14.02 -1.08
N SER A 116 1.09 -13.90 -1.03
CA SER A 116 0.26 -14.19 0.16
C SER A 116 0.55 -15.55 0.77
N GLN A 117 0.67 -16.58 -0.05
CA GLN A 117 0.97 -17.94 0.42
C GLN A 117 2.33 -18.01 1.12
N THR A 118 3.36 -17.39 0.55
CA THR A 118 4.71 -17.40 1.13
C THR A 118 4.74 -16.64 2.45
N VAL A 119 4.09 -15.48 2.49
CA VAL A 119 3.99 -14.67 3.72
C VAL A 119 3.24 -15.43 4.82
N ALA A 120 2.14 -16.12 4.50
CA ALA A 120 1.39 -16.94 5.43
C ALA A 120 2.24 -18.08 6.02
N GLN A 121 2.96 -18.82 5.16
CA GLN A 121 3.84 -19.91 5.61
C GLN A 121 4.93 -19.42 6.58
N TRP A 122 5.46 -18.21 6.34
CA TRP A 122 6.42 -17.59 7.25
C TRP A 122 5.78 -17.27 8.63
N HIS A 123 4.55 -16.71 8.63
CA HIS A 123 3.80 -16.46 9.86
C HIS A 123 3.49 -17.75 10.62
N ALA A 124 3.09 -18.82 9.93
CA ALA A 124 2.87 -20.13 10.53
C ALA A 124 4.15 -20.71 11.15
N ALA A 125 5.30 -20.55 10.48
CA ALA A 125 6.58 -20.98 11.03
C ALA A 125 6.95 -20.21 12.30
N LEU A 126 6.76 -18.89 12.29
CA LEU A 126 6.98 -18.04 13.46
C LEU A 126 6.07 -18.44 14.64
N ALA A 127 4.76 -18.62 14.38
CA ALA A 127 3.81 -19.04 15.41
C ALA A 127 4.19 -20.40 16.02
N ARG A 128 4.64 -21.35 15.19
CA ARG A 128 5.15 -22.64 15.69
C ARG A 128 6.41 -22.49 16.55
N ALA A 129 7.34 -21.63 16.19
CA ALA A 129 8.53 -21.36 16.99
C ALA A 129 8.17 -20.79 18.36
N VAL A 130 7.22 -19.85 18.41
CA VAL A 130 6.67 -19.31 19.65
C VAL A 130 6.08 -20.40 20.54
N VAL A 131 5.23 -21.29 19.97
CA VAL A 131 4.56 -22.34 20.74
C VAL A 131 5.53 -23.44 21.18
N CYS A 132 6.45 -23.86 20.31
CA CYS A 132 7.31 -25.01 20.58
C CYS A 132 8.56 -24.65 21.35
N HIS A 133 9.07 -23.44 21.22
CA HIS A 133 10.37 -23.03 21.75
C HIS A 133 10.31 -21.81 22.67
N GLY A 134 9.19 -21.09 22.71
CA GLY A 134 9.09 -19.83 23.44
C GLY A 134 9.91 -18.70 22.81
N GLU A 135 10.27 -18.85 21.53
CA GLU A 135 11.13 -17.90 20.80
C GLU A 135 10.46 -17.45 19.47
N PRO A 136 10.67 -16.22 19.03
CA PRO A 136 11.31 -15.09 19.72
C PRO A 136 10.41 -14.42 20.77
N PHE A 137 9.19 -14.92 20.95
CA PHE A 137 8.20 -14.39 21.89
C PHE A 137 7.65 -15.50 22.78
N CYS A 138 7.22 -15.14 24.00
CA CYS A 138 6.57 -16.09 24.91
C CYS A 138 5.07 -16.21 24.65
N ALA A 139 4.57 -17.44 24.57
CA ALA A 139 3.12 -17.70 24.52
C ALA A 139 2.50 -17.61 25.94
N PRO A 140 1.22 -17.20 26.10
CA PRO A 140 0.32 -16.76 25.02
C PRO A 140 0.61 -15.32 24.60
N CYS A 141 0.60 -15.06 23.30
CA CYS A 141 0.79 -13.71 22.76
C CYS A 141 -0.05 -13.48 21.50
N VAL A 142 -0.17 -12.22 21.10
CA VAL A 142 -0.79 -11.78 19.85
C VAL A 142 0.31 -11.26 18.93
N LEU A 143 0.40 -11.79 17.73
CA LEU A 143 1.25 -11.30 16.66
C LEU A 143 0.42 -10.47 15.70
N LEU A 144 0.84 -9.24 15.47
CA LEU A 144 0.14 -8.27 14.62
C LEU A 144 1.02 -7.93 13.43
N SER A 145 0.44 -7.92 12.25
CA SER A 145 1.14 -7.52 11.03
C SER A 145 0.18 -6.83 10.08
N GLY A 146 0.71 -5.89 9.30
CA GLY A 146 0.05 -5.18 8.23
C GLY A 146 0.92 -5.17 6.97
N GLY A 147 0.36 -4.72 5.89
CA GLY A 147 1.03 -4.63 4.59
C GLY A 147 0.09 -4.98 3.45
N GLU A 148 0.66 -5.20 2.27
CA GLU A 148 -0.05 -5.43 1.02
C GLU A 148 0.53 -6.65 0.31
N THR A 149 -0.08 -7.84 0.51
CA THR A 149 0.35 -9.05 -0.18
C THR A 149 -0.28 -9.16 -1.58
N THR A 150 0.34 -9.94 -2.45
CA THR A 150 -0.12 -10.23 -3.81
C THR A 150 -0.55 -11.68 -3.96
N VAL A 151 -1.33 -11.97 -4.99
CA VAL A 151 -1.68 -13.33 -5.42
C VAL A 151 -1.41 -13.45 -6.91
N THR A 152 -0.61 -14.42 -7.29
CA THR A 152 -0.36 -14.72 -8.70
C THR A 152 -1.53 -15.52 -9.26
N LEU A 153 -2.33 -14.88 -10.14
CA LEU A 153 -3.45 -15.55 -10.77
C LEU A 153 -2.97 -16.53 -11.85
N PRO A 154 -3.53 -17.76 -11.91
CA PRO A 154 -3.22 -18.69 -12.99
C PRO A 154 -3.69 -18.12 -14.34
N ARG A 155 -2.92 -18.39 -15.40
CA ARG A 155 -3.24 -17.90 -16.76
C ARG A 155 -4.58 -18.38 -17.31
N LYS A 156 -5.11 -19.48 -16.80
CA LYS A 156 -6.43 -20.00 -17.13
C LYS A 156 -7.17 -20.35 -15.84
N PRO A 157 -8.48 -20.04 -15.72
CA PRO A 157 -9.29 -20.50 -14.61
C PRO A 157 -9.23 -22.03 -14.54
N ALA A 158 -9.18 -22.58 -13.33
CA ALA A 158 -9.19 -24.04 -13.15
C ALA A 158 -10.50 -24.66 -13.68
N ASP A 159 -11.63 -23.95 -13.54
CA ASP A 159 -12.92 -24.31 -14.11
C ASP A 159 -13.63 -23.05 -14.63
N PRO A 160 -13.96 -22.99 -15.95
CA PRO A 160 -14.68 -21.85 -16.52
C PRO A 160 -16.10 -21.66 -15.95
N LEU A 161 -16.70 -22.69 -15.36
CA LEU A 161 -18.05 -22.65 -14.79
C LEU A 161 -18.06 -22.21 -13.32
N LEU A 162 -16.91 -22.23 -12.63
CA LEU A 162 -16.77 -21.79 -11.26
C LEU A 162 -16.06 -20.43 -11.23
N PRO A 163 -16.76 -19.34 -10.90
CA PRO A 163 -16.11 -18.05 -10.75
C PRO A 163 -15.04 -18.13 -9.65
N ALA A 164 -13.85 -17.65 -9.94
CA ALA A 164 -12.81 -17.52 -8.94
C ALA A 164 -13.33 -16.67 -7.77
N ARG A 165 -13.24 -17.19 -6.56
CA ARG A 165 -13.66 -16.50 -5.33
C ARG A 165 -12.47 -16.41 -4.38
N GLY A 166 -12.46 -15.35 -3.59
CA GLY A 166 -11.41 -15.09 -2.62
C GLY A 166 -10.60 -13.83 -2.97
N GLY A 167 -9.41 -13.78 -2.49
CA GLY A 167 -8.45 -12.67 -2.65
C GLY A 167 -7.25 -12.93 -1.78
N ARG A 168 -6.31 -11.98 -1.73
CA ARG A 168 -5.06 -12.12 -1.00
C ARG A 168 -5.23 -12.53 0.48
N ASN A 169 -6.21 -11.96 1.18
CA ASN A 169 -6.45 -12.31 2.58
C ASN A 169 -6.98 -13.74 2.75
N SER A 170 -7.86 -14.20 1.84
CA SER A 170 -8.34 -15.57 1.84
C SER A 170 -7.23 -16.56 1.51
N GLU A 171 -6.37 -16.24 0.54
CA GLU A 171 -5.19 -17.02 0.18
C GLU A 171 -4.22 -17.11 1.35
N PHE A 172 -3.97 -15.99 2.03
CA PHE A 172 -3.14 -15.95 3.23
C PHE A 172 -3.68 -16.89 4.32
N LEU A 173 -4.98 -16.79 4.65
CA LEU A 173 -5.59 -17.60 5.71
C LEU A 173 -5.63 -19.10 5.37
N LEU A 174 -5.78 -19.46 4.10
CA LEU A 174 -5.74 -20.86 3.68
C LEU A 174 -4.35 -21.47 3.71
N ALA A 175 -3.31 -20.65 3.62
CA ALA A 175 -1.91 -21.09 3.61
C ALA A 175 -1.25 -21.03 5.00
N LEU A 176 -1.88 -20.32 5.96
CA LEU A 176 -1.47 -20.20 7.35
C LEU A 176 -1.75 -21.51 8.11
#